data_bb95b38eba94772805cf0981b7f111e5
#
_entry.id   bb95b38eba94772805cf0981b7f111e5
#
_cell.length_a   1.000
_cell.length_b   1.000
_cell.length_c   1.000
_cell.angle_alpha   90.00
_cell.angle_beta   90.00
_cell.angle_gamma   90.00
#
_symmetry.space_group_name_H-M   'P 1'
#
loop_
_entity.id
_entity.type
_entity.pdbx_description
1 polymer ?
#
loop_
_entity_poly.entity_id
_entity_poly.type
_entity_poly.pdbx_seq_one_letter_code
_entity_poly.pdbx_strand_id
1 'polypeptide(L)'
;MKRVLLSIVATCSLLNAGGYKVPEQSTDSLGLAASNVAFSFGADAAYFNPANMMFLDGLHHFESTLGWFHINSIDFKSDDGKSYSSKKFDSLAGTFSFVTPEIYENWRFGLALAVPAAVGISWEDPETAFTGKRFKLQVVELNPTVAYRINDKLAIALGARGVYSKGKIASDFGRFGYREIQGDGINYGYNVALTYRPIEDLSFAVTYRSKVNLELKGSADADFNGALAPISYHGKTRVEIPLPAQLVLATGYKFSDFTLLLAFERTYWSKFKDYDFEYDDKTAAHSHPILGGYFKAFMDDPVVKNAKDTNTYRIGLAYDVNEKLRLMAGFSYDEDITSSEHTGLELPNTTSQAYSFGANYKFTPNLELGLGYLYQHRDKKRATDIKNGTRNGTGSMSGEFDASSVQIAAMTFKYSF
;
A
#
# COMPACT_ATOMS: atom_id res chain seq x y z
N MET A 1 14.26 9.97 18.57
CA MET A 1 13.82 9.99 17.18
C MET A 1 12.82 8.89 16.82
N LYS A 2 13.03 7.59 17.12
CA LYS A 2 12.04 6.51 16.83
C LYS A 2 10.63 6.77 17.41
N ARG A 3 10.49 7.38 18.58
CA ARG A 3 9.20 7.65 19.23
C ARG A 3 8.43 8.86 18.65
N VAL A 4 9.09 9.82 18.04
CA VAL A 4 8.47 11.02 17.47
C VAL A 4 7.89 10.71 16.06
N LEU A 5 8.57 9.91 15.25
CA LEU A 5 8.04 9.41 13.97
C LEU A 5 6.83 8.48 14.16
N LEU A 6 6.78 7.73 15.25
CA LEU A 6 5.65 6.83 15.56
C LEU A 6 4.39 7.56 16.03
N SER A 7 4.50 8.81 16.52
CA SER A 7 3.33 9.58 17.01
C SER A 7 2.53 10.24 15.88
N ILE A 8 3.10 10.37 14.69
CA ILE A 8 2.44 10.96 13.50
C ILE A 8 1.74 9.88 12.67
N VAL A 9 2.15 8.61 12.83
CA VAL A 9 1.57 7.47 12.12
C VAL A 9 0.57 6.78 13.02
N ALA A 10 -0.64 7.30 13.08
CA ALA A 10 -1.77 6.56 13.64
C ALA A 10 -1.95 5.25 12.86
N THR A 11 -2.30 4.19 13.54
CA THR A 11 -2.41 2.80 13.11
C THR A 11 -3.07 2.63 11.73
N CYS A 12 -2.29 2.64 10.64
CA CYS A 12 -2.78 2.30 9.31
C CYS A 12 -2.82 0.78 9.13
N SER A 13 -3.94 0.26 8.70
CA SER A 13 -4.06 -1.10 8.19
C SER A 13 -5.07 -1.07 7.05
N LEU A 14 -4.63 -1.37 5.85
CA LEU A 14 -5.40 -1.25 4.63
C LEU A 14 -5.34 -2.57 3.86
N LEU A 15 -6.43 -2.90 3.18
CA LEU A 15 -6.46 -3.94 2.15
C LEU A 15 -6.90 -3.25 0.87
N ASN A 16 -5.97 -3.05 -0.06
CA ASN A 16 -6.27 -2.56 -1.40
C ASN A 16 -6.21 -3.68 -2.43
N ALA A 17 -6.90 -3.54 -3.56
CA ALA A 17 -6.95 -4.57 -4.59
C ALA A 17 -5.61 -4.76 -5.29
N GLY A 18 -4.81 -3.74 -5.46
CA GLY A 18 -3.44 -3.86 -5.98
C GLY A 18 -2.45 -4.45 -4.97
N GLY A 19 -2.83 -5.49 -4.21
CA GLY A 19 -2.03 -6.06 -3.12
C GLY A 19 -2.18 -5.23 -1.84
N TYR A 20 -1.08 -4.74 -1.30
CA TYR A 20 -1.05 -3.87 -0.10
C TYR A 20 -0.58 -2.43 -0.41
N LYS A 21 -0.64 -2.00 -1.69
CA LYS A 21 -0.31 -0.61 -2.08
C LYS A 21 -1.39 0.37 -1.62
N VAL A 22 -0.97 1.59 -1.34
CA VAL A 22 -1.84 2.73 -1.00
C VAL A 22 -1.44 3.91 -1.90
N PRO A 23 -2.11 4.12 -3.03
CA PRO A 23 -1.81 5.23 -3.93
C PRO A 23 -2.38 6.58 -3.45
N GLU A 24 -3.29 6.61 -2.48
CA GLU A 24 -4.01 7.82 -2.02
C GLU A 24 -3.18 8.56 -0.97
N GLN A 25 -2.32 9.50 -1.39
CA GLN A 25 -1.42 10.25 -0.51
C GLN A 25 -1.83 11.73 -0.28
N SER A 26 -2.73 12.25 -1.12
CA SER A 26 -3.28 13.61 -1.06
C SER A 26 -4.74 13.61 -1.49
N THR A 27 -5.46 14.71 -1.28
CA THR A 27 -6.83 14.84 -1.80
C THR A 27 -6.86 14.92 -3.33
N ASP A 28 -5.81 15.42 -3.96
CA ASP A 28 -5.70 15.42 -5.43
C ASP A 28 -5.57 13.99 -5.96
N SER A 29 -4.68 13.18 -5.38
CA SER A 29 -4.53 11.78 -5.77
C SER A 29 -5.79 10.99 -5.43
N LEU A 30 -6.43 11.26 -4.29
CA LEU A 30 -7.68 10.60 -3.93
C LEU A 30 -8.79 10.96 -4.91
N GLY A 31 -9.03 12.27 -5.16
CA GLY A 31 -10.10 12.74 -6.03
C GLY A 31 -9.92 12.35 -7.51
N LEU A 32 -8.69 12.10 -7.94
CA LEU A 32 -8.33 11.73 -9.31
C LEU A 32 -7.96 10.25 -9.47
N ALA A 33 -8.25 9.41 -8.47
CA ALA A 33 -7.87 7.99 -8.45
C ALA A 33 -6.38 7.76 -8.77
N ALA A 34 -5.50 8.64 -8.28
CA ALA A 34 -4.05 8.66 -8.48
C ALA A 34 -3.60 8.75 -9.97
N SER A 35 -4.39 9.39 -10.83
CA SER A 35 -4.02 9.66 -12.24
C SER A 35 -3.19 10.94 -12.41
N ASN A 36 -2.96 11.74 -11.35
CA ASN A 36 -2.29 13.05 -11.37
C ASN A 36 -0.75 12.98 -11.55
N VAL A 37 -0.27 12.03 -12.36
CA VAL A 37 1.17 11.80 -12.61
C VAL A 37 1.70 12.69 -13.74
N ALA A 38 0.90 12.98 -14.76
CA ALA A 38 1.31 13.83 -15.88
C ALA A 38 1.22 15.34 -15.54
N PHE A 39 0.22 15.73 -14.73
CA PHE A 39 0.08 17.05 -14.14
C PHE A 39 -0.05 16.93 -12.63
N SER A 40 0.65 17.74 -11.87
CA SER A 40 0.52 17.88 -10.42
C SER A 40 -0.04 19.26 -10.09
N PHE A 41 -0.83 19.34 -9.03
CA PHE A 41 -1.51 20.56 -8.61
C PHE A 41 -0.96 21.13 -7.29
N GLY A 42 0.10 20.48 -6.74
CA GLY A 42 0.69 20.91 -5.50
C GLY A 42 1.94 20.11 -5.09
N ALA A 43 2.27 20.14 -3.80
CA ALA A 43 3.50 19.56 -3.26
C ALA A 43 3.52 18.02 -3.31
N ASP A 44 2.39 17.35 -3.51
CA ASP A 44 2.30 15.91 -3.72
C ASP A 44 3.09 15.44 -4.97
N ALA A 45 3.45 16.37 -5.87
CA ALA A 45 4.43 16.16 -6.94
C ALA A 45 5.70 15.48 -6.43
N ALA A 46 6.20 15.84 -5.26
CA ALA A 46 7.40 15.25 -4.66
C ALA A 46 7.30 13.73 -4.48
N TYR A 47 6.09 13.19 -4.31
CA TYR A 47 5.84 11.76 -4.20
C TYR A 47 5.49 11.10 -5.53
N PHE A 48 4.49 11.64 -6.27
CA PHE A 48 3.94 10.98 -7.46
C PHE A 48 4.83 11.12 -8.69
N ASN A 49 5.30 12.35 -8.95
CA ASN A 49 6.19 12.65 -10.06
C ASN A 49 7.05 13.86 -9.72
N PRO A 50 8.23 13.66 -9.14
CA PRO A 50 9.08 14.78 -8.72
C PRO A 50 9.58 15.65 -9.88
N ALA A 51 9.58 15.18 -11.14
CA ALA A 51 9.89 16.02 -12.28
C ALA A 51 8.84 17.14 -12.50
N ASN A 52 7.57 16.91 -12.07
CA ASN A 52 6.52 17.92 -12.13
C ASN A 52 6.76 19.11 -11.19
N MET A 53 7.60 18.96 -10.16
CA MET A 53 7.98 20.10 -9.31
C MET A 53 8.50 21.29 -10.13
N MET A 54 9.18 21.02 -11.24
CA MET A 54 9.73 22.06 -12.13
C MET A 54 8.66 22.87 -12.87
N PHE A 55 7.42 22.42 -12.87
CA PHE A 55 6.28 23.07 -13.54
C PHE A 55 5.26 23.66 -12.56
N LEU A 56 5.54 23.68 -11.27
CA LEU A 56 4.79 24.44 -10.27
C LEU A 56 5.21 25.92 -10.33
N ASP A 57 4.42 26.78 -9.73
CA ASP A 57 4.79 28.20 -9.62
C ASP A 57 6.06 28.42 -8.77
N GLY A 58 6.56 29.64 -8.70
CA GLY A 58 7.83 30.01 -8.06
C GLY A 58 7.81 30.00 -6.52
N LEU A 59 6.79 29.46 -5.88
CA LEU A 59 6.60 29.48 -4.43
C LEU A 59 7.12 28.19 -3.76
N HIS A 60 7.27 28.25 -2.44
CA HIS A 60 7.29 27.05 -1.61
C HIS A 60 5.89 26.46 -1.57
N HIS A 61 5.79 25.14 -1.70
CA HIS A 61 4.53 24.42 -1.55
C HIS A 61 4.62 23.44 -0.39
N PHE A 62 3.64 23.49 0.46
CA PHE A 62 3.46 22.62 1.61
C PHE A 62 2.08 21.97 1.54
N GLU A 63 2.04 20.66 1.78
CA GLU A 63 0.80 19.91 1.90
C GLU A 63 0.86 18.95 3.08
N SER A 64 -0.24 18.88 3.83
CA SER A 64 -0.44 17.88 4.87
C SER A 64 -1.84 17.28 4.75
N THR A 65 -1.91 15.97 4.63
CA THR A 65 -3.15 15.23 4.45
C THR A 65 -3.44 14.36 5.65
N LEU A 66 -4.69 14.33 6.11
CA LEU A 66 -5.23 13.35 7.02
C LEU A 66 -6.28 12.52 6.28
N GLY A 67 -6.07 11.21 6.18
CA GLY A 67 -6.97 10.26 5.57
C GLY A 67 -7.61 9.32 6.60
N TRP A 68 -8.91 9.09 6.46
CA TRP A 68 -9.65 8.03 7.14
C TRP A 68 -9.95 6.91 6.15
N PHE A 69 -9.69 5.69 6.56
CA PHE A 69 -9.83 4.48 5.77
C PHE A 69 -10.79 3.54 6.50
N HIS A 70 -11.84 3.13 5.80
CA HIS A 70 -12.82 2.15 6.28
C HIS A 70 -12.81 0.94 5.37
N ILE A 71 -12.55 -0.23 5.94
CA ILE A 71 -12.58 -1.51 5.23
C ILE A 71 -13.76 -2.30 5.77
N ASN A 72 -14.70 -2.62 4.90
CA ASN A 72 -15.80 -3.51 5.25
C ASN A 72 -15.30 -4.93 5.50
N SER A 73 -16.09 -5.71 6.25
CA SER A 73 -15.84 -7.14 6.41
C SER A 73 -15.75 -7.83 5.05
N ILE A 74 -14.86 -8.81 4.97
CA ILE A 74 -14.76 -9.71 3.84
C ILE A 74 -15.38 -11.02 4.27
N ASP A 75 -16.41 -11.46 3.56
CA ASP A 75 -17.07 -12.73 3.83
C ASP A 75 -16.43 -13.84 2.98
N PHE A 76 -16.21 -14.98 3.58
CA PHE A 76 -15.69 -16.17 2.94
C PHE A 76 -16.68 -17.33 3.12
N LYS A 77 -17.13 -17.90 2.02
CA LYS A 77 -18.01 -19.08 1.98
C LYS A 77 -17.20 -20.30 1.59
N SER A 78 -17.04 -21.20 2.52
CA SER A 78 -16.34 -22.46 2.30
C SER A 78 -17.23 -23.46 1.55
N ASP A 79 -16.60 -24.35 0.78
CA ASP A 79 -17.31 -25.38 0.00
C ASP A 79 -18.06 -26.42 0.86
N ASP A 80 -17.74 -26.51 2.14
CA ASP A 80 -18.48 -27.32 3.12
C ASP A 80 -19.76 -26.64 3.64
N GLY A 81 -20.08 -25.44 3.10
CA GLY A 81 -21.30 -24.68 3.40
C GLY A 81 -21.19 -23.73 4.59
N LYS A 82 -20.03 -23.62 5.22
CA LYS A 82 -19.80 -22.67 6.31
C LYS A 82 -19.49 -21.27 5.76
N SER A 83 -19.82 -20.25 6.56
CA SER A 83 -19.53 -18.85 6.24
C SER A 83 -18.77 -18.20 7.38
N TYR A 84 -17.77 -17.41 7.02
CA TYR A 84 -16.88 -16.69 7.93
C TYR A 84 -16.79 -15.25 7.51
N SER A 85 -16.60 -14.33 8.47
CA SER A 85 -16.46 -12.89 8.19
C SER A 85 -15.22 -12.35 8.88
N SER A 86 -14.43 -11.59 8.14
CA SER A 86 -13.35 -10.80 8.74
C SER A 86 -13.91 -9.64 9.54
N LYS A 87 -13.13 -9.09 10.48
CA LYS A 87 -13.49 -7.84 11.14
C LYS A 87 -13.45 -6.67 10.18
N LYS A 88 -14.38 -5.74 10.36
CA LYS A 88 -14.27 -4.38 9.80
C LYS A 88 -13.07 -3.68 10.41
N PHE A 89 -12.48 -2.77 9.66
CA PHE A 89 -11.32 -2.06 10.12
C PHE A 89 -11.37 -0.58 9.77
N ASP A 90 -11.10 0.28 10.78
CA ASP A 90 -10.97 1.72 10.63
C ASP A 90 -9.55 2.15 10.96
N SER A 91 -9.01 3.10 10.18
CA SER A 91 -7.68 3.63 10.39
C SER A 91 -7.56 5.08 9.95
N LEU A 92 -6.64 5.79 10.59
CA LEU A 92 -6.20 7.12 10.18
C LEU A 92 -4.75 7.05 9.67
N ALA A 93 -4.47 7.79 8.59
CA ALA A 93 -3.12 7.98 8.08
C ALA A 93 -2.84 9.45 7.81
N GLY A 94 -1.64 9.90 8.15
CA GLY A 94 -1.16 11.23 7.83
C GLY A 94 -0.05 11.17 6.79
N THR A 95 -0.06 12.08 5.83
CA THR A 95 1.00 12.30 4.84
C THR A 95 1.43 13.76 4.84
N PHE A 96 2.59 14.00 4.26
CA PHE A 96 3.17 15.33 4.20
C PHE A 96 4.01 15.45 2.93
N SER A 97 3.94 16.61 2.27
CA SER A 97 4.78 16.93 1.12
C SER A 97 5.24 18.39 1.17
N PHE A 98 6.46 18.61 0.72
CA PHE A 98 7.06 19.94 0.63
C PHE A 98 7.87 20.05 -0.64
N VAL A 99 7.78 21.20 -1.34
CA VAL A 99 8.57 21.55 -2.53
C VAL A 99 9.12 22.95 -2.35
N THR A 100 10.41 23.14 -2.63
CA THR A 100 11.04 24.47 -2.63
C THR A 100 10.67 25.27 -3.87
N PRO A 101 10.87 26.59 -3.91
CA PRO A 101 10.98 27.32 -5.17
C PRO A 101 12.18 26.81 -5.98
N GLU A 102 12.31 27.31 -7.19
CA GLU A 102 13.46 27.04 -8.03
C GLU A 102 14.74 27.66 -7.43
N ILE A 103 15.77 26.84 -7.23
CA ILE A 103 17.04 27.21 -6.63
C ILE A 103 18.11 27.01 -7.70
N TYR A 104 19.10 27.89 -7.79
CA TYR A 104 20.21 27.80 -8.75
C TYR A 104 19.75 27.57 -10.20
N GLU A 105 18.77 28.36 -10.66
CA GLU A 105 18.33 28.39 -12.07
C GLU A 105 18.01 27.02 -12.67
N ASN A 106 17.34 26.13 -12.19
CA ASN A 106 16.88 24.87 -12.79
C ASN A 106 16.73 23.72 -11.79
N TRP A 107 16.93 23.95 -10.51
CA TRP A 107 16.82 22.88 -9.51
C TRP A 107 15.67 23.14 -8.54
N ARG A 108 14.92 22.11 -8.23
CA ARG A 108 13.96 22.09 -7.11
C ARG A 108 14.19 20.89 -6.23
N PHE A 109 13.93 21.07 -4.94
CA PHE A 109 13.99 20.01 -3.94
C PHE A 109 12.60 19.74 -3.41
N GLY A 110 12.31 18.47 -3.20
CA GLY A 110 11.06 17.99 -2.61
C GLY A 110 11.32 17.04 -1.47
N LEU A 111 10.36 16.95 -0.57
CA LEU A 111 10.33 15.98 0.52
C LEU A 111 8.91 15.46 0.67
N ALA A 112 8.74 14.15 0.66
CA ALA A 112 7.45 13.53 0.95
C ALA A 112 7.59 12.54 2.12
N LEU A 113 6.61 12.57 3.03
CA LEU A 113 6.33 11.53 4.00
C LEU A 113 5.02 10.86 3.59
N ALA A 114 5.08 9.59 3.23
CA ALA A 114 3.99 8.87 2.60
C ALA A 114 3.75 7.51 3.26
N VAL A 115 2.59 6.91 3.00
CA VAL A 115 2.21 5.55 3.41
C VAL A 115 2.02 4.70 2.16
N PRO A 116 3.12 4.24 1.51
CA PRO A 116 3.04 3.57 0.21
C PRO A 116 2.35 2.20 0.26
N ALA A 117 2.28 1.60 1.43
CA ALA A 117 1.71 0.28 1.61
C ALA A 117 1.19 0.07 3.03
N ALA A 118 0.06 -0.62 3.14
CA ALA A 118 -0.49 -1.08 4.41
C ALA A 118 -1.47 -2.22 4.18
N VAL A 119 -1.59 -3.12 5.16
CA VAL A 119 -2.59 -4.18 5.17
C VAL A 119 -2.98 -4.51 6.61
N GLY A 120 -4.25 -4.80 6.83
CA GLY A 120 -4.75 -5.29 8.10
C GLY A 120 -6.01 -6.11 7.91
N ILE A 121 -5.94 -7.38 8.30
CA ILE A 121 -7.08 -8.29 8.32
C ILE A 121 -7.08 -9.09 9.62
N SER A 122 -8.26 -9.41 10.11
CA SER A 122 -8.43 -10.23 11.29
C SER A 122 -9.66 -11.14 11.17
N TRP A 123 -9.48 -12.41 11.51
CA TRP A 123 -10.53 -13.41 11.55
C TRP A 123 -10.65 -13.96 12.98
N GLU A 124 -11.85 -14.15 13.49
CA GLU A 124 -12.08 -14.60 14.87
C GLU A 124 -12.62 -16.02 14.96
N ASP A 125 -13.26 -16.50 13.89
CA ASP A 125 -13.74 -17.87 13.86
C ASP A 125 -12.57 -18.85 14.01
N PRO A 126 -12.66 -19.88 14.85
CA PRO A 126 -11.54 -20.79 15.12
C PRO A 126 -10.94 -21.42 13.87
N GLU A 127 -11.75 -21.73 12.85
CA GLU A 127 -11.28 -22.35 11.62
C GLU A 127 -10.47 -21.39 10.75
N THR A 128 -10.83 -20.10 10.71
CA THR A 128 -10.11 -19.07 9.95
C THR A 128 -8.96 -18.47 10.75
N ALA A 129 -9.10 -18.35 12.08
CA ALA A 129 -8.06 -17.88 12.98
C ALA A 129 -6.83 -18.82 12.99
N PHE A 130 -7.02 -20.07 12.63
CA PHE A 130 -5.95 -21.04 12.48
C PHE A 130 -4.89 -20.60 11.46
N THR A 131 -5.29 -20.00 10.35
CA THR A 131 -4.38 -19.48 9.32
C THR A 131 -4.09 -18.01 9.46
N GLY A 132 -5.06 -17.22 9.89
CA GLY A 132 -4.98 -15.76 9.82
C GLY A 132 -5.79 -15.03 10.88
N LYS A 133 -5.59 -15.32 12.18
CA LYS A 133 -6.22 -14.55 13.25
C LYS A 133 -5.96 -13.06 13.11
N ARG A 134 -4.74 -12.71 12.72
CA ARG A 134 -4.36 -11.33 12.43
C ARG A 134 -3.19 -11.29 11.46
N PHE A 135 -3.31 -10.46 10.44
CA PHE A 135 -2.20 -10.07 9.58
C PHE A 135 -2.19 -8.55 9.48
N LYS A 136 -1.07 -7.92 9.83
CA LYS A 136 -0.91 -6.46 9.79
C LYS A 136 0.47 -6.10 9.27
N LEU A 137 0.51 -5.22 8.26
CA LEU A 137 1.73 -4.60 7.73
C LEU A 137 1.48 -3.09 7.61
N GLN A 138 2.43 -2.29 8.05
CA GLN A 138 2.42 -0.83 7.94
C GLN A 138 3.75 -0.40 7.36
N VAL A 139 3.71 0.45 6.36
CA VAL A 139 4.91 0.96 5.68
C VAL A 139 4.83 2.47 5.60
N VAL A 140 5.87 3.14 6.08
CA VAL A 140 6.03 4.59 6.00
C VAL A 140 7.29 4.90 5.23
N GLU A 141 7.22 5.85 4.33
CA GLU A 141 8.32 6.23 3.47
C GLU A 141 8.65 7.72 3.63
N LEU A 142 9.92 8.02 3.84
CA LEU A 142 10.48 9.34 3.68
C LEU A 142 11.21 9.40 2.33
N ASN A 143 10.79 10.31 1.46
CA ASN A 143 11.27 10.41 0.09
C ASN A 143 11.79 11.84 -0.21
N PRO A 144 13.04 12.18 0.10
CA PRO A 144 13.70 13.35 -0.45
C PRO A 144 13.93 13.19 -1.95
N THR A 145 13.64 14.25 -2.70
CA THR A 145 13.73 14.27 -4.17
C THR A 145 14.41 15.54 -4.67
N VAL A 146 15.03 15.43 -5.82
CA VAL A 146 15.60 16.55 -6.56
C VAL A 146 15.13 16.48 -8.00
N ALA A 147 14.69 17.62 -8.54
CA ALA A 147 14.30 17.78 -9.94
C ALA A 147 15.20 18.79 -10.63
N TYR A 148 15.44 18.56 -11.91
CA TYR A 148 16.24 19.39 -12.79
C TYR A 148 15.49 19.71 -14.07
N ARG A 149 15.41 21.00 -14.44
CA ARG A 149 14.85 21.49 -15.68
C ARG A 149 15.93 21.44 -16.78
N ILE A 150 15.76 20.56 -17.74
CA ILE A 150 16.67 20.45 -18.90
C ILE A 150 16.39 21.62 -19.86
N ASN A 151 15.12 21.93 -20.08
CA ASN A 151 14.62 23.07 -20.82
C ASN A 151 13.15 23.34 -20.43
N ASP A 152 12.51 24.35 -21.01
CA ASP A 152 11.13 24.75 -20.68
C ASP A 152 10.08 23.64 -20.87
N LYS A 153 10.42 22.58 -21.61
CA LYS A 153 9.51 21.48 -21.95
C LYS A 153 9.87 20.17 -21.26
N LEU A 154 11.09 20.01 -20.73
CA LEU A 154 11.62 18.75 -20.27
C LEU A 154 12.26 18.87 -18.90
N ALA A 155 11.79 18.08 -17.96
CA ALA A 155 12.35 17.95 -16.63
C ALA A 155 12.58 16.48 -16.25
N ILE A 156 13.61 16.24 -15.44
CA ILE A 156 13.92 14.95 -14.86
C ILE A 156 14.01 15.07 -13.34
N ALA A 157 13.85 13.94 -12.64
CA ALA A 157 14.04 13.94 -11.20
C ALA A 157 14.54 12.60 -10.69
N LEU A 158 15.18 12.66 -9.52
CA LEU A 158 15.69 11.54 -8.77
C LEU A 158 15.27 11.68 -7.31
N GLY A 159 14.92 10.58 -6.66
CA GLY A 159 14.62 10.54 -5.22
C GLY A 159 15.24 9.34 -4.54
N ALA A 160 15.56 9.51 -3.27
CA ALA A 160 15.95 8.45 -2.36
C ALA A 160 14.74 8.07 -1.49
N ARG A 161 14.54 6.77 -1.26
CA ARG A 161 13.43 6.24 -0.48
C ARG A 161 13.96 5.59 0.80
N GLY A 162 13.66 6.17 1.95
CA GLY A 162 13.88 5.54 3.25
C GLY A 162 12.56 4.96 3.75
N VAL A 163 12.47 3.63 3.85
CA VAL A 163 11.22 2.91 4.08
C VAL A 163 11.28 2.21 5.44
N TYR A 164 10.46 2.68 6.39
CA TYR A 164 10.22 1.99 7.66
C TYR A 164 9.00 1.09 7.51
N SER A 165 9.13 -0.16 7.93
CA SER A 165 8.04 -1.14 7.93
C SER A 165 7.87 -1.78 9.29
N LYS A 166 6.62 -2.12 9.66
CA LYS A 166 6.26 -2.86 10.87
C LYS A 166 5.20 -3.88 10.53
N GLY A 167 5.43 -5.14 10.93
CA GLY A 167 4.52 -6.26 10.69
C GLY A 167 4.13 -6.97 11.98
N LYS A 168 2.93 -7.56 11.97
CA LYS A 168 2.44 -8.46 13.00
C LYS A 168 1.55 -9.51 12.39
N ILE A 169 1.85 -10.79 12.72
CA ILE A 169 1.04 -11.93 12.33
C ILE A 169 0.67 -12.71 13.60
N ALA A 170 -0.57 -13.17 13.68
CA ALA A 170 -1.02 -14.06 14.73
C ALA A 170 -1.88 -15.19 14.15
N SER A 171 -1.73 -16.39 14.70
CA SER A 171 -2.53 -17.56 14.42
C SER A 171 -3.02 -18.16 15.73
N ASP A 172 -4.20 -18.75 15.72
CA ASP A 172 -4.79 -19.39 16.89
C ASP A 172 -5.21 -20.81 16.52
N PHE A 173 -4.49 -21.78 17.03
CA PHE A 173 -4.71 -23.19 16.76
C PHE A 173 -5.68 -23.84 17.75
N GLY A 174 -6.44 -23.01 18.50
CA GLY A 174 -7.37 -23.44 19.52
C GLY A 174 -6.64 -24.23 20.62
N ARG A 175 -7.13 -25.46 20.93
CA ARG A 175 -6.49 -26.31 21.93
C ARG A 175 -5.06 -26.74 21.61
N PHE A 176 -4.63 -26.59 20.36
CA PHE A 176 -3.27 -26.96 19.92
C PHE A 176 -2.25 -25.84 20.12
N GLY A 177 -2.68 -24.63 20.49
CA GLY A 177 -1.76 -23.54 20.81
C GLY A 177 -2.01 -22.24 20.03
N TYR A 178 -1.01 -21.39 20.03
CA TYR A 178 -1.03 -20.11 19.31
C TYR A 178 0.35 -19.76 18.75
N ARG A 179 0.36 -18.78 17.83
CA ARG A 179 1.57 -18.17 17.31
C ARG A 179 1.37 -16.66 17.18
N GLU A 180 2.34 -15.90 17.63
CA GLU A 180 2.43 -14.46 17.37
C GLU A 180 3.84 -14.11 16.88
N ILE A 181 3.93 -13.40 15.77
CA ILE A 181 5.18 -12.92 15.17
C ILE A 181 5.05 -11.42 14.94
N GLN A 182 6.05 -10.66 15.35
CA GLN A 182 6.11 -9.22 15.12
C GLN A 182 7.53 -8.77 14.83
N GLY A 183 7.67 -7.76 13.98
CA GLY A 183 8.97 -7.20 13.64
C GLY A 183 8.85 -5.84 12.96
N ASP A 184 9.98 -5.16 12.90
CA ASP A 184 10.11 -3.90 12.18
C ASP A 184 11.48 -3.79 11.49
N GLY A 185 11.59 -2.87 10.53
CA GLY A 185 12.83 -2.65 9.81
C GLY A 185 12.86 -1.36 9.01
N ILE A 186 14.07 -0.95 8.61
CA ILE A 186 14.30 0.18 7.72
C ILE A 186 15.05 -0.34 6.50
N ASN A 187 14.52 -0.03 5.32
CA ASN A 187 15.06 -0.45 4.05
C ASN A 187 15.12 0.76 3.09
N TYR A 188 15.83 0.62 1.99
CA TYR A 188 16.10 1.75 1.10
C TYR A 188 15.76 1.41 -0.34
N GLY A 189 15.42 2.44 -1.10
CA GLY A 189 15.15 2.38 -2.51
C GLY A 189 15.41 3.73 -3.19
N TYR A 190 15.01 3.82 -4.45
CA TYR A 190 15.09 5.06 -5.23
C TYR A 190 13.87 5.20 -6.13
N ASN A 191 13.67 6.40 -6.65
CA ASN A 191 12.71 6.70 -7.70
C ASN A 191 13.31 7.66 -8.71
N VAL A 192 12.87 7.52 -9.96
CA VAL A 192 13.24 8.41 -11.06
C VAL A 192 11.99 8.86 -11.78
N ALA A 193 12.03 10.06 -12.34
CA ALA A 193 10.89 10.62 -13.07
C ALA A 193 11.36 11.47 -14.25
N LEU A 194 10.51 11.52 -15.27
CA LEU A 194 10.66 12.38 -16.42
C LEU A 194 9.29 12.95 -16.77
N THR A 195 9.25 14.26 -17.05
CA THR A 195 8.07 14.95 -17.59
C THR A 195 8.46 15.71 -18.84
N TYR A 196 7.68 15.52 -19.89
CA TYR A 196 7.80 16.25 -21.17
C TYR A 196 6.50 16.98 -21.49
N ARG A 197 6.57 18.32 -21.59
CA ARG A 197 5.47 19.20 -21.95
C ARG A 197 5.77 19.87 -23.29
N PRO A 198 5.39 19.30 -24.43
CA PRO A 198 5.63 19.88 -25.75
C PRO A 198 4.97 21.26 -25.90
N ILE A 199 3.79 21.41 -25.30
CA ILE A 199 3.02 22.65 -25.15
C ILE A 199 2.51 22.72 -23.70
N GLU A 200 2.08 23.89 -23.25
CA GLU A 200 1.62 24.10 -21.86
C GLU A 200 0.47 23.17 -21.46
N ASP A 201 -0.43 22.89 -22.39
CA ASP A 201 -1.65 22.11 -22.17
C ASP A 201 -1.47 20.61 -22.31
N LEU A 202 -0.34 20.10 -22.81
CA LEU A 202 -0.09 18.68 -23.02
C LEU A 202 1.15 18.21 -22.26
N SER A 203 0.96 17.19 -21.44
CA SER A 203 2.05 16.62 -20.64
C SER A 203 2.11 15.10 -20.80
N PHE A 204 3.33 14.57 -20.92
CA PHE A 204 3.66 13.17 -20.83
C PHE A 204 4.61 12.96 -19.69
N ALA A 205 4.42 11.87 -18.95
CA ALA A 205 5.27 11.52 -17.82
C ALA A 205 5.59 10.03 -17.76
N VAL A 206 6.80 9.76 -17.28
CA VAL A 206 7.25 8.41 -16.94
C VAL A 206 7.85 8.46 -15.55
N THR A 207 7.36 7.61 -14.64
CA THR A 207 7.95 7.47 -13.31
C THR A 207 8.26 6.02 -13.01
N TYR A 208 9.36 5.79 -12.33
CA TYR A 208 9.76 4.48 -11.86
C TYR A 208 10.12 4.55 -10.38
N ARG A 209 9.54 3.66 -9.58
CA ARG A 209 9.89 3.45 -8.17
C ARG A 209 10.49 2.06 -8.02
N SER A 210 11.70 1.98 -7.45
CA SER A 210 12.40 0.71 -7.30
C SER A 210 11.69 -0.22 -6.33
N LYS A 211 11.89 -1.53 -6.49
CA LYS A 211 11.56 -2.52 -5.47
C LYS A 211 12.32 -2.21 -4.17
N VAL A 212 11.65 -2.41 -3.03
CA VAL A 212 12.29 -2.44 -1.71
C VAL A 212 11.95 -3.76 -1.03
N ASN A 213 12.95 -4.53 -0.63
CA ASN A 213 12.72 -5.69 0.23
C ASN A 213 12.54 -5.18 1.66
N LEU A 214 11.33 -5.32 2.20
CA LEU A 214 11.02 -4.97 3.58
C LEU A 214 11.53 -6.12 4.47
N GLU A 215 12.74 -5.97 4.99
CA GLU A 215 13.30 -6.90 5.97
C GLU A 215 12.80 -6.49 7.36
N LEU A 216 11.94 -7.33 7.96
CA LEU A 216 11.42 -7.13 9.30
C LEU A 216 12.11 -8.10 10.27
N LYS A 217 12.72 -7.55 11.31
CA LYS A 217 13.39 -8.29 12.38
C LYS A 217 12.64 -8.08 13.68
N GLY A 218 12.43 -9.16 14.44
CA GLY A 218 11.67 -9.06 15.67
C GLY A 218 11.62 -10.34 16.48
N SER A 219 10.47 -10.61 17.08
CA SER A 219 10.24 -11.80 17.92
C SER A 219 9.15 -12.69 17.34
N ALA A 220 9.27 -13.99 17.62
CA ALA A 220 8.23 -14.97 17.43
C ALA A 220 7.99 -15.69 18.76
N ASP A 221 6.71 -15.74 19.14
CA ASP A 221 6.21 -16.45 20.30
C ASP A 221 5.20 -17.48 19.84
N ALA A 222 5.44 -18.76 20.14
CA ALA A 222 4.55 -19.84 19.79
C ALA A 222 4.52 -20.92 20.86
N ASP A 223 3.31 -21.31 21.24
CA ASP A 223 3.09 -22.41 22.16
C ASP A 223 2.22 -23.46 21.48
N PHE A 224 2.69 -24.69 21.47
CA PHE A 224 1.96 -25.85 20.96
C PHE A 224 1.68 -26.85 22.10
N ASN A 225 0.41 -27.12 22.33
CA ASN A 225 -0.06 -28.03 23.34
C ASN A 225 -0.20 -29.45 22.72
N GLY A 226 0.88 -30.22 22.73
CA GLY A 226 0.85 -31.60 22.28
C GLY A 226 0.32 -32.53 23.36
N ALA A 227 -0.24 -33.67 22.94
CA ALA A 227 -0.77 -34.65 23.83
C ALA A 227 0.28 -35.30 24.79
N LEU A 228 1.57 -35.17 24.47
CA LEU A 228 2.68 -35.80 25.22
C LEU A 228 3.60 -34.76 25.90
N ALA A 229 3.72 -33.57 25.37
CA ALA A 229 4.44 -32.47 25.99
C ALA A 229 4.14 -31.15 25.26
N PRO A 230 4.05 -30.00 25.96
CA PRO A 230 4.02 -28.69 25.30
C PRO A 230 5.38 -28.38 24.65
N ILE A 231 5.35 -27.76 23.48
CA ILE A 231 6.53 -27.13 22.86
C ILE A 231 6.29 -25.64 22.80
N SER A 232 7.24 -24.88 23.34
CA SER A 232 7.26 -23.43 23.24
C SER A 232 8.48 -22.98 22.44
N TYR A 233 8.28 -21.97 21.59
CA TYR A 233 9.35 -21.23 20.95
C TYR A 233 9.19 -19.77 21.30
N HIS A 234 10.25 -19.18 21.87
CA HIS A 234 10.34 -17.77 22.18
C HIS A 234 11.72 -17.29 21.72
N GLY A 235 11.77 -16.62 20.58
CA GLY A 235 13.05 -16.28 19.97
C GLY A 235 12.96 -15.12 18.97
N LYS A 236 14.07 -14.89 18.30
CA LYS A 236 14.14 -13.88 17.25
C LYS A 236 13.67 -14.47 15.93
N THR A 237 13.12 -13.63 15.11
CA THR A 237 12.70 -13.99 13.76
C THR A 237 12.97 -12.86 12.77
N ARG A 238 13.09 -13.24 11.51
CA ARG A 238 13.22 -12.35 10.36
C ARG A 238 12.27 -12.80 9.25
N VAL A 239 11.71 -11.83 8.52
CA VAL A 239 10.94 -12.10 7.30
C VAL A 239 11.22 -11.00 6.29
N GLU A 240 11.23 -11.35 5.00
CA GLU A 240 11.29 -10.41 3.90
C GLU A 240 9.97 -10.36 3.14
N ILE A 241 9.42 -9.16 2.95
CA ILE A 241 8.19 -8.92 2.17
C ILE A 241 8.53 -7.87 1.11
N PRO A 242 8.34 -8.11 -0.21
CA PRO A 242 8.71 -7.14 -1.22
C PRO A 242 7.67 -6.01 -1.33
N LEU A 243 8.09 -4.76 -1.21
CA LEU A 243 7.37 -3.63 -1.78
C LEU A 243 7.75 -3.56 -3.27
N PRO A 244 6.85 -3.88 -4.21
CA PRO A 244 7.20 -4.10 -5.60
C PRO A 244 7.68 -2.84 -6.31
N ALA A 245 8.46 -3.01 -7.36
CA ALA A 245 8.76 -1.91 -8.27
C ALA A 245 7.50 -1.51 -9.06
N GLN A 246 7.42 -0.25 -9.44
CA GLN A 246 6.31 0.34 -10.19
C GLN A 246 6.85 1.18 -11.35
N LEU A 247 6.26 1.02 -12.52
CA LEU A 247 6.46 1.87 -13.69
C LEU A 247 5.13 2.51 -14.04
N VAL A 248 5.07 3.84 -14.09
CA VAL A 248 3.87 4.57 -14.51
C VAL A 248 4.16 5.33 -15.80
N LEU A 249 3.29 5.18 -16.77
CA LEU A 249 3.21 5.98 -17.98
C LEU A 249 1.95 6.82 -17.89
N ALA A 250 2.07 8.13 -18.05
CA ALA A 250 0.94 9.03 -17.92
C ALA A 250 0.91 10.10 -19.00
N THR A 251 -0.30 10.53 -19.33
CA THR A 251 -0.54 11.71 -20.17
C THR A 251 -1.64 12.57 -19.57
N GLY A 252 -1.57 13.85 -19.78
CA GLY A 252 -2.59 14.80 -19.37
C GLY A 252 -2.78 15.87 -20.43
N TYR A 253 -4.02 16.30 -20.59
CA TYR A 253 -4.40 17.34 -21.52
C TYR A 253 -5.35 18.35 -20.88
N LYS A 254 -4.98 19.64 -20.95
CA LYS A 254 -5.84 20.74 -20.51
C LYS A 254 -6.63 21.27 -21.70
N PHE A 255 -7.92 21.48 -21.52
CA PHE A 255 -8.80 22.07 -22.51
C PHE A 255 -9.83 22.97 -21.81
N SER A 256 -9.77 24.27 -22.06
CA SER A 256 -10.52 25.27 -21.29
C SER A 256 -10.27 25.07 -19.78
N ASP A 257 -11.30 24.94 -19.00
CA ASP A 257 -11.25 24.77 -17.54
C ASP A 257 -11.10 23.31 -17.09
N PHE A 258 -10.92 22.37 -18.03
CA PHE A 258 -10.80 20.95 -17.74
C PHE A 258 -9.38 20.45 -17.91
N THR A 259 -8.98 19.51 -17.06
CA THR A 259 -7.75 18.74 -17.21
C THR A 259 -8.10 17.24 -17.19
N LEU A 260 -7.91 16.58 -18.33
CA LEU A 260 -8.04 15.12 -18.45
C LEU A 260 -6.70 14.46 -18.17
N LEU A 261 -6.71 13.43 -17.33
CA LEU A 261 -5.52 12.69 -16.89
C LEU A 261 -5.72 11.21 -17.15
N LEU A 262 -4.73 10.58 -17.77
CA LEU A 262 -4.68 9.13 -17.99
C LEU A 262 -3.37 8.61 -17.42
N ALA A 263 -3.42 7.50 -16.70
CA ALA A 263 -2.22 6.81 -16.23
C ALA A 263 -2.36 5.30 -16.37
N PHE A 264 -1.29 4.69 -16.83
CA PHE A 264 -1.08 3.25 -16.85
C PHE A 264 0.06 2.92 -15.90
N GLU A 265 -0.19 2.02 -14.95
CA GLU A 265 0.82 1.55 -14.01
C GLU A 265 1.06 0.05 -14.19
N ARG A 266 2.32 -0.33 -14.35
CA ARG A 266 2.79 -1.71 -14.26
C ARG A 266 3.44 -1.92 -12.90
N THR A 267 2.92 -2.86 -12.11
CA THR A 267 3.49 -3.25 -10.81
C THR A 267 4.12 -4.63 -10.91
N TYR A 268 5.40 -4.73 -10.54
CA TYR A 268 6.22 -5.94 -10.68
C TYR A 268 6.09 -6.86 -9.46
N TRP A 269 4.89 -7.40 -9.25
CA TRP A 269 4.57 -8.31 -8.16
C TRP A 269 5.20 -9.69 -8.31
N SER A 270 5.64 -10.10 -9.50
CA SER A 270 6.24 -11.42 -9.78
C SER A 270 7.48 -11.73 -8.93
N LYS A 271 8.03 -10.73 -8.23
CA LYS A 271 9.09 -10.90 -7.23
C LYS A 271 8.58 -11.39 -5.88
N PHE A 272 7.28 -11.35 -5.64
CA PHE A 272 6.64 -11.88 -4.44
C PHE A 272 6.30 -13.35 -4.66
N LYS A 273 7.28 -14.22 -4.44
CA LYS A 273 7.13 -15.67 -4.59
C LYS A 273 6.49 -16.29 -3.36
N ASP A 274 7.00 -15.90 -2.20
CA ASP A 274 6.58 -16.38 -0.90
C ASP A 274 6.98 -15.35 0.17
N TYR A 275 6.61 -15.63 1.40
CA TYR A 275 7.26 -15.10 2.59
C TYR A 275 7.58 -16.24 3.53
N ASP A 276 8.83 -16.22 4.03
CA ASP A 276 9.41 -17.24 4.88
C ASP A 276 9.92 -16.60 6.17
N PHE A 277 9.58 -17.21 7.31
CA PHE A 277 10.03 -16.77 8.61
C PHE A 277 11.28 -17.52 9.01
N GLU A 278 12.40 -16.83 9.06
CA GLU A 278 13.65 -17.38 9.57
C GLU A 278 13.71 -17.21 11.09
N TYR A 279 14.02 -18.27 11.81
CA TYR A 279 14.12 -18.31 13.27
C TYR A 279 15.55 -18.57 13.71
N ASP A 280 16.01 -17.91 14.79
CA ASP A 280 17.40 -17.95 15.29
C ASP A 280 17.78 -19.28 15.93
N ASP A 281 16.90 -19.89 16.73
CA ASP A 281 17.12 -21.19 17.36
C ASP A 281 15.84 -22.02 17.34
N LYS A 282 15.72 -22.89 16.34
CA LYS A 282 14.59 -23.80 16.16
C LYS A 282 14.94 -25.26 16.44
N THR A 283 16.18 -25.52 16.84
CA THR A 283 16.70 -26.91 16.94
C THR A 283 15.91 -27.76 17.92
N ALA A 284 15.60 -27.25 19.11
CA ALA A 284 14.84 -27.99 20.12
C ALA A 284 13.42 -28.31 19.64
N ALA A 285 12.73 -27.33 19.05
CA ALA A 285 11.39 -27.50 18.51
C ALA A 285 11.35 -28.46 17.31
N HIS A 286 12.30 -28.34 16.36
CA HIS A 286 12.41 -29.25 15.22
C HIS A 286 12.80 -30.68 15.59
N SER A 287 13.63 -30.84 16.60
CA SER A 287 14.14 -32.17 17.03
C SER A 287 13.13 -32.97 17.84
N HIS A 288 11.98 -32.35 18.22
CA HIS A 288 10.99 -33.06 18.98
C HIS A 288 10.36 -34.20 18.16
N PRO A 289 10.40 -35.49 18.62
CA PRO A 289 10.05 -36.65 17.79
C PRO A 289 8.63 -36.61 17.19
N ILE A 290 7.68 -36.01 17.89
CA ILE A 290 6.27 -35.96 17.47
C ILE A 290 5.86 -34.59 16.99
N LEU A 291 6.25 -33.51 17.68
CA LEU A 291 5.78 -32.18 17.41
C LEU A 291 6.70 -31.37 16.45
N GLY A 292 7.90 -31.89 16.15
CA GLY A 292 8.82 -31.24 15.19
C GLY A 292 8.20 -31.10 13.81
N GLY A 293 7.42 -32.10 13.36
CA GLY A 293 6.67 -32.00 12.10
C GLY A 293 5.59 -30.91 12.12
N TYR A 294 4.89 -30.75 13.24
CA TYR A 294 3.91 -29.67 13.42
C TYR A 294 4.57 -28.30 13.49
N PHE A 295 5.67 -28.19 14.23
CA PHE A 295 6.41 -26.91 14.28
C PHE A 295 6.86 -26.51 12.89
N LYS A 296 7.47 -27.43 12.14
CA LYS A 296 7.86 -27.18 10.76
C LYS A 296 6.68 -26.74 9.91
N ALA A 297 5.59 -27.49 9.96
CA ALA A 297 4.40 -27.26 9.16
C ALA A 297 3.69 -25.92 9.49
N PHE A 298 3.64 -25.48 10.73
CA PHE A 298 2.90 -24.30 11.16
C PHE A 298 3.76 -23.05 11.35
N MET A 299 5.07 -23.20 11.44
CA MET A 299 5.98 -22.10 11.73
C MET A 299 6.97 -21.81 10.61
N ASP A 300 7.58 -22.88 10.03
CA ASP A 300 8.82 -22.79 9.27
C ASP A 300 8.60 -22.97 7.75
N ASP A 301 7.50 -23.56 7.30
CA ASP A 301 7.25 -23.71 5.86
C ASP A 301 6.87 -22.35 5.22
N PRO A 302 7.48 -21.99 4.08
CA PRO A 302 7.18 -20.73 3.39
C PRO A 302 5.72 -20.66 2.93
N VAL A 303 5.12 -19.48 3.07
CA VAL A 303 3.78 -19.20 2.53
C VAL A 303 3.90 -18.74 1.09
N VAL A 304 3.61 -19.65 0.16
CA VAL A 304 3.76 -19.42 -1.28
C VAL A 304 2.69 -18.46 -1.79
N LYS A 305 3.08 -17.41 -2.49
CA LYS A 305 2.21 -16.40 -3.13
C LYS A 305 2.23 -16.46 -4.65
N ASN A 306 3.39 -16.76 -5.25
CA ASN A 306 3.58 -16.81 -6.71
C ASN A 306 2.83 -15.69 -7.43
N ALA A 307 2.95 -14.47 -6.89
CA ALA A 307 2.25 -13.30 -7.42
C ALA A 307 2.64 -13.03 -8.88
N LYS A 308 1.71 -12.53 -9.65
CA LYS A 308 1.93 -12.10 -11.05
C LYS A 308 2.03 -10.59 -11.14
N ASP A 309 2.79 -10.10 -12.12
CA ASP A 309 2.81 -8.68 -12.44
C ASP A 309 1.42 -8.22 -12.89
N THR A 310 1.02 -7.04 -12.42
CA THR A 310 -0.32 -6.50 -12.67
C THR A 310 -0.28 -5.13 -13.30
N ASN A 311 -1.39 -4.79 -13.94
CA ASN A 311 -1.63 -3.47 -14.51
C ASN A 311 -2.72 -2.76 -13.72
N THR A 312 -2.59 -1.44 -13.62
CA THR A 312 -3.63 -0.54 -13.14
C THR A 312 -3.88 0.53 -14.20
N TYR A 313 -5.14 0.76 -14.52
CA TYR A 313 -5.58 1.77 -15.47
C TYR A 313 -6.33 2.84 -14.71
N ARG A 314 -5.97 4.12 -14.95
CA ARG A 314 -6.55 5.27 -14.25
C ARG A 314 -6.98 6.35 -15.22
N ILE A 315 -8.13 6.94 -14.94
CA ILE A 315 -8.61 8.14 -15.61
C ILE A 315 -9.05 9.15 -14.54
N GLY A 316 -8.68 10.40 -14.70
CA GLY A 316 -9.09 11.49 -13.84
C GLY A 316 -9.48 12.72 -14.64
N LEU A 317 -10.44 13.47 -14.12
CA LEU A 317 -10.90 14.73 -14.66
C LEU A 317 -10.89 15.77 -13.54
N ALA A 318 -10.14 16.84 -13.73
CA ALA A 318 -10.20 18.03 -12.89
C ALA A 318 -10.93 19.15 -13.64
N TYR A 319 -11.80 19.88 -12.95
CA TYR A 319 -12.57 21.00 -13.48
C TYR A 319 -12.38 22.23 -12.60
N ASP A 320 -11.74 23.26 -13.14
CA ASP A 320 -11.58 24.55 -12.50
C ASP A 320 -12.86 25.38 -12.70
N VAL A 321 -13.80 25.27 -11.74
CA VAL A 321 -15.09 25.99 -11.75
C VAL A 321 -14.86 27.50 -11.81
N ASN A 322 -13.83 27.95 -11.10
CA ASN A 322 -13.32 29.30 -11.08
C ASN A 322 -11.91 29.30 -10.43
N GLU A 323 -11.30 30.49 -10.26
CA GLU A 323 -9.97 30.62 -9.66
C GLU A 323 -9.83 30.05 -8.24
N LYS A 324 -10.96 29.83 -7.53
CA LYS A 324 -10.97 29.35 -6.14
C LYS A 324 -11.37 27.91 -5.99
N LEU A 325 -12.20 27.37 -6.89
CA LEU A 325 -12.80 26.04 -6.73
C LEU A 325 -12.41 25.13 -7.87
N ARG A 326 -11.74 24.03 -7.54
CA ARG A 326 -11.50 22.87 -8.42
C ARG A 326 -12.31 21.68 -7.95
N LEU A 327 -13.01 21.04 -8.85
CA LEU A 327 -13.66 19.75 -8.64
C LEU A 327 -12.87 18.66 -9.36
N MET A 328 -12.91 17.45 -8.79
CA MET A 328 -12.17 16.30 -9.33
C MET A 328 -13.06 15.07 -9.32
N ALA A 329 -12.90 14.23 -10.35
CA ALA A 329 -13.48 12.90 -10.41
C ALA A 329 -12.45 11.93 -10.99
N GLY A 330 -12.45 10.69 -10.51
CA GLY A 330 -11.50 9.68 -10.95
C GLY A 330 -12.08 8.28 -10.94
N PHE A 331 -11.47 7.43 -11.76
CA PHE A 331 -11.74 6.00 -11.82
C PHE A 331 -10.45 5.24 -11.96
N SER A 332 -10.33 4.10 -11.27
CA SER A 332 -9.25 3.15 -11.48
C SER A 332 -9.77 1.72 -11.58
N TYR A 333 -9.04 0.90 -12.33
CA TYR A 333 -9.21 -0.54 -12.43
C TYR A 333 -7.88 -1.22 -12.10
N ASP A 334 -7.87 -2.07 -11.08
CA ASP A 334 -6.70 -2.77 -10.59
C ASP A 334 -6.87 -4.29 -10.79
N GLU A 335 -5.89 -4.93 -11.44
CA GLU A 335 -5.83 -6.38 -11.59
C GLU A 335 -5.43 -7.08 -10.27
N ASP A 336 -5.92 -8.31 -10.09
CA ASP A 336 -5.50 -9.15 -8.96
C ASP A 336 -4.06 -9.66 -9.10
N ILE A 337 -3.38 -9.90 -7.97
CA ILE A 337 -1.98 -10.30 -7.95
C ILE A 337 -1.76 -11.82 -7.81
N THR A 338 -2.75 -12.59 -7.35
CA THR A 338 -2.61 -14.02 -7.05
C THR A 338 -3.61 -14.88 -7.79
N SER A 339 -3.25 -16.12 -8.10
CA SER A 339 -4.20 -17.14 -8.56
C SER A 339 -5.07 -17.65 -7.40
N SER A 340 -6.12 -18.40 -7.72
CA SER A 340 -7.00 -19.02 -6.71
C SER A 340 -6.25 -19.92 -5.73
N GLU A 341 -5.21 -20.62 -6.19
CA GLU A 341 -4.38 -21.54 -5.39
C GLU A 341 -3.44 -20.83 -4.42
N HIS A 342 -3.17 -19.53 -4.64
CA HIS A 342 -2.23 -18.75 -3.84
C HIS A 342 -2.91 -17.60 -3.08
N THR A 343 -4.24 -17.54 -3.15
CA THR A 343 -5.06 -16.61 -2.38
C THR A 343 -5.33 -17.20 -0.99
N GLY A 344 -4.93 -16.48 0.06
CA GLY A 344 -5.11 -16.90 1.45
C GLY A 344 -5.97 -15.93 2.25
N LEU A 345 -6.36 -16.35 3.47
CA LEU A 345 -7.15 -15.52 4.40
C LEU A 345 -6.39 -14.29 4.89
N GLU A 346 -5.05 -14.34 4.89
CA GLU A 346 -4.19 -13.24 5.34
C GLU A 346 -4.06 -12.10 4.31
N LEU A 347 -4.28 -12.40 3.03
CA LEU A 347 -4.25 -11.43 1.94
C LEU A 347 -5.23 -11.85 0.82
N PRO A 348 -6.54 -11.73 1.04
CA PRO A 348 -7.55 -12.03 0.03
C PRO A 348 -7.55 -10.95 -1.05
N ASN A 349 -6.62 -11.04 -1.99
CA ASN A 349 -6.48 -10.10 -3.09
C ASN A 349 -7.40 -10.45 -4.25
N THR A 350 -8.00 -9.44 -4.88
CA THR A 350 -8.94 -9.58 -5.99
C THR A 350 -8.86 -8.37 -6.92
N THR A 351 -9.41 -8.47 -8.10
CA THR A 351 -9.65 -7.33 -9.01
C THR A 351 -10.55 -6.30 -8.33
N SER A 352 -10.30 -5.02 -8.60
CA SER A 352 -11.15 -3.96 -8.07
C SER A 352 -11.33 -2.76 -8.99
N GLN A 353 -12.40 -2.02 -8.74
CA GLN A 353 -12.72 -0.75 -9.35
C GLN A 353 -12.88 0.32 -8.26
N ALA A 354 -12.22 1.47 -8.44
CA ALA A 354 -12.38 2.60 -7.55
C ALA A 354 -13.00 3.79 -8.26
N TYR A 355 -13.95 4.43 -7.58
CA TYR A 355 -14.64 5.63 -8.00
C TYR A 355 -14.32 6.72 -7.00
N SER A 356 -13.87 7.87 -7.45
CA SER A 356 -13.43 8.92 -6.56
C SER A 356 -13.93 10.30 -6.96
N PHE A 357 -14.06 11.17 -5.95
CA PHE A 357 -14.44 12.56 -6.08
C PHE A 357 -13.58 13.41 -5.14
N GLY A 358 -13.32 14.64 -5.54
CA GLY A 358 -12.58 15.59 -4.72
C GLY A 358 -12.94 17.03 -5.05
N ALA A 359 -12.65 17.90 -4.10
CA ALA A 359 -12.80 19.33 -4.26
C ALA A 359 -11.68 20.07 -3.52
N ASN A 360 -11.09 21.06 -4.16
CA ASN A 360 -10.14 21.97 -3.56
C ASN A 360 -10.70 23.39 -3.58
N TYR A 361 -10.59 24.08 -2.44
CA TYR A 361 -11.06 25.45 -2.30
C TYR A 361 -9.96 26.36 -1.76
N LYS A 362 -9.62 27.40 -2.53
CA LYS A 362 -8.67 28.44 -2.15
C LYS A 362 -9.38 29.52 -1.31
N PHE A 363 -9.06 29.55 -0.04
CA PHE A 363 -9.55 30.60 0.88
C PHE A 363 -8.83 31.93 0.68
N THR A 364 -7.53 31.83 0.41
CA THR A 364 -6.67 32.96 0.04
C THR A 364 -5.75 32.51 -1.12
N PRO A 365 -5.00 33.41 -1.76
CA PRO A 365 -4.02 33.02 -2.77
C PRO A 365 -3.00 31.96 -2.29
N ASN A 366 -2.74 31.95 -0.99
CA ASN A 366 -1.73 31.09 -0.35
C ASN A 366 -2.30 29.84 0.35
N LEU A 367 -3.60 29.86 0.67
CA LEU A 367 -4.23 28.82 1.50
C LEU A 367 -5.34 28.10 0.75
N GLU A 368 -5.18 26.79 0.58
CA GLU A 368 -6.17 25.92 -0.04
C GLU A 368 -6.48 24.73 0.89
N LEU A 369 -7.75 24.35 0.95
CA LEU A 369 -8.22 23.14 1.61
C LEU A 369 -8.79 22.18 0.58
N GLY A 370 -8.33 20.94 0.62
CA GLY A 370 -8.84 19.85 -0.20
C GLY A 370 -9.69 18.88 0.62
N LEU A 371 -10.75 18.37 0.01
CA LEU A 371 -11.56 17.25 0.49
C LEU A 371 -11.66 16.20 -0.60
N GLY A 372 -11.58 14.93 -0.24
CA GLY A 372 -11.68 13.82 -1.18
C GLY A 372 -12.37 12.61 -0.58
N TYR A 373 -13.04 11.86 -1.44
CA TYR A 373 -13.68 10.59 -1.10
C TYR A 373 -13.46 9.58 -2.23
N LEU A 374 -13.20 8.33 -1.85
CA LEU A 374 -13.06 7.20 -2.76
C LEU A 374 -13.85 6.02 -2.24
N TYR A 375 -14.59 5.39 -3.12
CA TYR A 375 -15.23 4.10 -2.94
C TYR A 375 -14.58 3.08 -3.86
N GLN A 376 -14.02 2.01 -3.29
CA GLN A 376 -13.45 0.90 -4.04
C GLN A 376 -14.34 -0.33 -3.87
N HIS A 377 -14.85 -0.83 -4.97
CA HIS A 377 -15.48 -2.14 -5.07
C HIS A 377 -14.42 -3.21 -5.35
N ARG A 378 -14.52 -4.34 -4.67
CA ARG A 378 -13.64 -5.50 -4.80
C ARG A 378 -14.47 -6.69 -5.24
N ASP A 379 -14.06 -7.32 -6.34
CA ASP A 379 -14.79 -8.44 -6.91
C ASP A 379 -14.70 -9.70 -6.04
N LYS A 380 -15.59 -10.65 -6.28
CA LYS A 380 -15.53 -11.99 -5.70
C LYS A 380 -14.26 -12.71 -6.13
N LYS A 381 -13.74 -13.57 -5.26
CA LYS A 381 -12.54 -14.34 -5.53
C LYS A 381 -12.65 -15.76 -5.04
N ARG A 382 -12.48 -16.70 -5.95
CA ARG A 382 -12.30 -18.11 -5.62
C ARG A 382 -10.94 -18.31 -4.95
N ALA A 383 -10.90 -19.05 -3.87
CA ALA A 383 -9.69 -19.55 -3.26
C ALA A 383 -9.76 -21.07 -3.15
N THR A 384 -8.71 -21.74 -3.56
CA THR A 384 -8.63 -23.20 -3.54
C THR A 384 -7.45 -23.62 -2.70
N ASP A 385 -7.66 -24.66 -1.91
CA ASP A 385 -6.62 -25.30 -1.10
C ASP A 385 -5.90 -24.32 -0.15
N ILE A 386 -6.67 -23.42 0.49
CA ILE A 386 -6.16 -22.55 1.56
C ILE A 386 -5.65 -23.48 2.66
N LYS A 387 -4.36 -23.62 2.76
CA LYS A 387 -3.72 -24.49 3.73
C LYS A 387 -3.76 -23.82 5.09
N ASN A 388 -4.18 -24.57 6.09
CA ASN A 388 -4.21 -24.12 7.48
C ASN A 388 -2.78 -23.88 7.99
N GLY A 389 -2.23 -22.71 7.61
CA GLY A 389 -0.95 -22.22 8.11
C GLY A 389 0.28 -22.68 7.36
N THR A 390 0.23 -23.76 6.57
CA THR A 390 1.42 -24.27 5.89
C THR A 390 1.13 -25.07 4.63
N ARG A 391 2.16 -25.26 3.83
CA ARG A 391 2.15 -26.07 2.61
C ARG A 391 1.78 -27.54 2.85
N ASN A 392 1.92 -28.04 4.07
CA ASN A 392 1.70 -29.45 4.45
C ASN A 392 0.68 -29.64 5.57
N GLY A 393 -0.11 -28.62 5.92
CA GLY A 393 -1.16 -28.72 6.94
C GLY A 393 -2.21 -29.78 6.60
N THR A 394 -2.71 -30.48 7.59
CA THR A 394 -3.63 -31.61 7.46
C THR A 394 -5.08 -31.24 7.13
N GLY A 395 -5.34 -29.99 6.79
CA GLY A 395 -6.65 -29.50 6.36
C GLY A 395 -6.51 -28.39 5.36
N SER A 396 -7.16 -28.49 4.22
CA SER A 396 -7.31 -27.41 3.27
C SER A 396 -8.74 -26.92 3.25
N MET A 397 -8.91 -25.62 3.07
CA MET A 397 -10.21 -24.97 2.95
C MET A 397 -10.29 -24.38 1.55
N SER A 398 -11.35 -24.68 0.81
CA SER A 398 -11.66 -24.08 -0.46
C SER A 398 -12.98 -23.33 -0.36
N GLY A 399 -13.14 -22.27 -1.12
CA GLY A 399 -14.36 -21.47 -1.06
C GLY A 399 -14.26 -20.21 -1.90
N GLU A 400 -15.15 -19.27 -1.65
CA GLU A 400 -15.24 -18.01 -2.35
C GLU A 400 -15.26 -16.85 -1.36
N PHE A 401 -14.38 -15.86 -1.55
CA PHE A 401 -14.51 -14.55 -0.95
C PHE A 401 -15.60 -13.78 -1.68
N ASP A 402 -16.60 -13.30 -0.95
CA ASP A 402 -17.63 -12.43 -1.50
C ASP A 402 -17.06 -11.04 -1.85
N ALA A 403 -17.79 -10.31 -2.68
CA ALA A 403 -17.47 -8.94 -2.98
C ALA A 403 -17.42 -8.08 -1.70
N SER A 404 -16.47 -7.18 -1.65
CA SER A 404 -16.29 -6.30 -0.50
C SER A 404 -15.99 -4.87 -0.93
N SER A 405 -15.82 -3.95 0.01
CA SER A 405 -15.52 -2.56 -0.34
C SER A 405 -14.59 -1.89 0.66
N VAL A 406 -13.88 -0.88 0.14
CA VAL A 406 -13.07 0.05 0.93
C VAL A 406 -13.58 1.46 0.67
N GLN A 407 -13.62 2.28 1.70
CA GLN A 407 -13.97 3.69 1.63
C GLN A 407 -12.83 4.51 2.21
N ILE A 408 -12.47 5.59 1.53
CA ILE A 408 -11.43 6.50 1.96
C ILE A 408 -11.99 7.91 1.91
N ALA A 409 -11.84 8.65 3.00
CA ALA A 409 -12.10 10.08 3.04
C ALA A 409 -10.83 10.79 3.50
N ALA A 410 -10.49 11.91 2.86
CA ALA A 410 -9.30 12.66 3.22
C ALA A 410 -9.54 14.16 3.18
N MET A 411 -8.76 14.87 3.99
CA MET A 411 -8.66 16.31 4.00
C MET A 411 -7.18 16.70 3.86
N THR A 412 -6.88 17.62 2.94
CA THR A 412 -5.52 18.17 2.74
C THR A 412 -5.53 19.66 3.01
N PHE A 413 -4.60 20.09 3.84
CA PHE A 413 -4.23 21.47 4.00
C PHE A 413 -3.04 21.77 3.07
N LYS A 414 -3.17 22.80 2.22
CA LYS A 414 -2.12 23.25 1.29
C LYS A 414 -1.79 24.71 1.57
N TYR A 415 -0.50 25.01 1.61
CA TYR A 415 -0.01 26.38 1.83
C TYR A 415 1.17 26.68 0.90
N SER A 416 1.07 27.79 0.16
CA SER A 416 2.12 28.26 -0.74
C SER A 416 2.62 29.63 -0.30
N PHE A 417 3.95 29.87 -0.25
CA PHE A 417 4.54 31.11 0.27
C PHE A 417 5.90 31.44 -0.35
#